data_0f84232ff0f4d90928c31a6500b1dbdc
#
_entry.id   0f84232ff0f4d90928c31a6500b1dbdc
#
_cell.length_a   1.000
_cell.length_b   1.000
_cell.length_c   1.000
_cell.angle_alpha   90.00
_cell.angle_beta   90.00
_cell.angle_gamma   90.00
#
_symmetry.space_group_name_H-M   'P 1'
#
loop_
_entity.id
_entity.type
_entity.pdbx_description
1 polymer ?
#
loop_
_entity_poly.entity_id
_entity_poly.type
_entity_poly.pdbx_seq_one_letter_code
_entity_poly.pdbx_strand_id
1 'polypeptide(L)'
;MSLPGKTMKIGGYNYHVSDQGEGDKVAMLVHGMPDDGSCWKYQAPALLKAGYRVIVPDTLGYGGTDRPVEVEHYKLEKIIDHMFEIIDKLGLKDINLMGHDWGSAITWPMILQRPELFRKYISMSVGHIGCFYGQAFSTPERMYEVLMRNWYMYMHALDGMEELYMRDDFAFFRNFFCQHPEAEKVIAAIKETGRIEWLNYDKANHVTQDYLAYAKDPEGFG
;
A
#
# COMPACT_ATOMS: atom_id res chain seq x y z
N MET A 1 -10.55 12.43 6.25
CA MET A 1 -9.43 13.36 6.52
C MET A 1 -8.27 12.51 7.03
N SER A 2 -7.09 12.67 6.43
CA SER A 2 -5.85 12.03 6.89
C SER A 2 -5.58 12.35 8.38
N LEU A 3 -4.77 11.53 9.04
CA LEU A 3 -4.34 11.83 10.41
C LEU A 3 -3.57 13.17 10.45
N PRO A 4 -3.59 13.91 11.57
CA PRO A 4 -2.79 15.13 11.71
C PRO A 4 -1.32 14.84 11.41
N GLY A 5 -0.70 15.63 10.55
CA GLY A 5 0.65 15.39 10.09
C GLY A 5 1.30 16.63 9.47
N LYS A 6 2.48 16.45 8.92
CA LYS A 6 3.28 17.47 8.24
C LYS A 6 3.62 17.03 6.81
N THR A 7 3.89 18.00 5.97
CA THR A 7 4.43 17.75 4.63
C THR A 7 5.94 17.53 4.70
N MET A 8 6.42 16.46 4.07
CA MET A 8 7.83 16.16 3.92
C MET A 8 8.19 16.01 2.44
N LYS A 9 9.33 16.55 2.00
CA LYS A 9 9.86 16.28 0.65
C LYS A 9 10.53 14.91 0.63
N ILE A 10 10.00 13.97 -0.16
CA ILE A 10 10.44 12.59 -0.27
C ILE A 10 10.43 12.20 -1.75
N GLY A 11 11.54 11.73 -2.29
CA GLY A 11 11.65 11.33 -3.71
C GLY A 11 11.27 12.43 -4.71
N GLY A 12 11.36 13.70 -4.30
CA GLY A 12 10.92 14.85 -5.10
C GLY A 12 9.45 15.24 -4.92
N TYR A 13 8.65 14.45 -4.21
CA TYR A 13 7.21 14.67 -3.94
C TYR A 13 6.98 15.26 -2.56
N ASN A 14 5.80 15.87 -2.37
CA ASN A 14 5.28 16.25 -1.06
C ASN A 14 4.52 15.07 -0.47
N TYR A 15 5.06 14.48 0.57
CA TYR A 15 4.42 13.41 1.34
C TYR A 15 3.75 13.99 2.58
N HIS A 16 2.50 13.61 2.81
CA HIS A 16 1.85 13.81 4.10
C HIS A 16 2.28 12.69 5.05
N VAL A 17 2.88 13.06 6.17
CA VAL A 17 3.35 12.11 7.18
C VAL A 17 2.83 12.52 8.54
N SER A 18 1.99 11.69 9.14
CA SER A 18 1.64 11.82 10.55
C SER A 18 2.79 11.27 11.40
N ASP A 19 3.32 12.10 12.30
CA ASP A 19 4.42 11.79 13.21
C ASP A 19 3.99 12.28 14.60
N GLN A 20 3.53 11.36 15.44
CA GLN A 20 2.91 11.69 16.72
C GLN A 20 3.55 10.91 17.86
N GLY A 21 3.59 11.52 19.04
CA GLY A 21 4.23 10.95 20.23
C GLY A 21 5.75 11.14 20.24
N GLU A 22 6.36 10.99 21.43
CA GLU A 22 7.79 11.22 21.69
C GLU A 22 8.47 9.99 22.30
N GLY A 23 7.83 8.80 22.22
CA GLY A 23 8.34 7.58 22.82
C GLY A 23 9.54 7.00 22.06
N ASP A 24 10.41 6.31 22.79
CA ASP A 24 11.53 5.56 22.23
C ASP A 24 11.09 4.34 21.40
N LYS A 25 9.86 3.87 21.61
CA LYS A 25 9.26 2.78 20.86
C LYS A 25 8.61 3.34 19.61
N VAL A 26 9.08 2.95 18.43
CA VAL A 26 8.55 3.42 17.15
C VAL A 26 7.60 2.40 16.57
N ALA A 27 6.43 2.87 16.09
CA ALA A 27 5.52 2.12 15.24
C ALA A 27 5.33 2.88 13.92
N MET A 28 5.55 2.20 12.79
CA MET A 28 5.27 2.73 11.45
C MET A 28 4.15 1.91 10.82
N LEU A 29 3.10 2.59 10.34
CA LEU A 29 1.87 2.00 9.84
C LEU A 29 1.67 2.42 8.39
N VAL A 30 1.71 1.46 7.47
CA VAL A 30 1.58 1.71 6.02
C VAL A 30 0.25 1.15 5.54
N HIS A 31 -0.60 2.03 4.99
CA HIS A 31 -1.94 1.70 4.50
C HIS A 31 -1.89 1.08 3.10
N GLY A 32 -3.03 0.58 2.64
CA GLY A 32 -3.23 0.08 1.30
C GLY A 32 -4.42 0.71 0.59
N MET A 33 -4.86 0.08 -0.49
CA MET A 33 -5.96 0.49 -1.34
C MET A 33 -7.32 0.17 -0.67
N PRO A 34 -8.33 1.03 -0.81
CA PRO A 34 -8.33 2.38 -1.39
C PRO A 34 -8.13 3.50 -0.35
N ASP A 35 -7.58 3.15 0.81
CA ASP A 35 -7.47 4.00 1.98
C ASP A 35 -6.28 4.99 1.93
N ASP A 36 -6.31 5.95 2.85
CA ASP A 36 -5.18 6.77 3.27
C ASP A 36 -4.77 6.41 4.71
N GLY A 37 -3.82 7.11 5.29
CA GLY A 37 -3.37 6.88 6.66
C GLY A 37 -4.46 6.92 7.73
N SER A 38 -5.65 7.48 7.41
CA SER A 38 -6.77 7.50 8.37
C SER A 38 -7.41 6.13 8.61
N CYS A 39 -7.08 5.09 7.82
CA CYS A 39 -7.49 3.72 8.13
C CYS A 39 -6.96 3.27 9.51
N TRP A 40 -5.86 3.86 9.96
CA TRP A 40 -5.22 3.60 11.24
C TRP A 40 -5.80 4.42 12.42
N LYS A 41 -6.95 5.07 12.23
CA LYS A 41 -7.60 5.96 13.22
C LYS A 41 -7.90 5.32 14.59
N TYR A 42 -7.93 4.00 14.67
CA TYR A 42 -8.12 3.26 15.93
C TYR A 42 -6.78 2.75 16.50
N GLN A 43 -5.88 2.28 15.64
CA GLN A 43 -4.60 1.72 16.03
C GLN A 43 -3.61 2.82 16.48
N ALA A 44 -3.54 3.93 15.74
CA ALA A 44 -2.62 5.00 16.06
C ALA A 44 -2.85 5.59 17.48
N PRO A 45 -4.08 5.96 17.89
CA PRO A 45 -4.32 6.43 19.27
C PRO A 45 -4.03 5.37 20.34
N ALA A 46 -4.28 4.08 20.06
CA ALA A 46 -4.00 3.00 20.99
C ALA A 46 -2.48 2.83 21.19
N LEU A 47 -1.69 2.92 20.13
CA LEU A 47 -0.23 2.87 20.19
C LEU A 47 0.36 4.10 20.89
N LEU A 48 -0.17 5.30 20.62
CA LEU A 48 0.22 6.52 21.33
C LEU A 48 -0.02 6.38 22.84
N LYS A 49 -1.18 5.88 23.25
CA LYS A 49 -1.51 5.61 24.66
C LYS A 49 -0.58 4.56 25.28
N ALA A 50 -0.06 3.62 24.47
CA ALA A 50 0.91 2.62 24.90
C ALA A 50 2.37 3.14 24.91
N GLY A 51 2.59 4.44 24.67
CA GLY A 51 3.89 5.10 24.71
C GLY A 51 4.75 4.91 23.47
N TYR A 52 4.11 4.68 22.29
CA TYR A 52 4.82 4.65 21.02
C TYR A 52 4.86 6.04 20.37
N ARG A 53 5.96 6.34 19.66
CA ARG A 53 5.96 7.31 18.58
C ARG A 53 5.38 6.62 17.34
N VAL A 54 4.33 7.19 16.76
CA VAL A 54 3.55 6.58 15.69
C VAL A 54 3.74 7.38 14.40
N ILE A 55 4.23 6.70 13.37
CA ILE A 55 4.50 7.26 12.04
C ILE A 55 3.50 6.65 11.06
N VAL A 56 2.74 7.50 10.39
CA VAL A 56 1.75 7.08 9.38
C VAL A 56 1.92 7.95 8.13
N PRO A 57 2.63 7.46 7.11
CA PRO A 57 2.67 8.15 5.83
C PRO A 57 1.39 7.87 5.03
N ASP A 58 0.87 8.89 4.33
CA ASP A 58 0.02 8.65 3.17
C ASP A 58 0.95 8.29 2.00
N THR A 59 0.80 7.12 1.40
CA THR A 59 1.63 6.69 0.28
C THR A 59 1.34 7.51 -0.98
N LEU A 60 2.22 7.47 -1.98
CA LEU A 60 2.07 8.26 -3.21
C LEU A 60 0.70 8.00 -3.87
N GLY A 61 -0.01 9.05 -4.28
CA GLY A 61 -1.34 8.91 -4.88
C GLY A 61 -2.50 8.87 -3.88
N TYR A 62 -2.23 8.97 -2.56
CA TYR A 62 -3.27 8.89 -1.53
C TYR A 62 -3.24 10.08 -0.57
N GLY A 63 -4.35 10.30 0.09
CA GLY A 63 -4.49 11.26 1.19
C GLY A 63 -3.97 12.65 0.85
N GLY A 64 -3.08 13.16 1.69
CA GLY A 64 -2.43 14.47 1.52
C GLY A 64 -1.11 14.43 0.76
N THR A 65 -0.71 13.28 0.20
CA THR A 65 0.52 13.11 -0.59
C THR A 65 0.27 13.44 -2.06
N ASP A 66 1.31 13.91 -2.76
CA ASP A 66 1.25 14.21 -4.20
C ASP A 66 0.74 13.02 -5.01
N ARG A 67 0.09 13.34 -6.15
CA ARG A 67 -0.60 12.38 -7.01
C ARG A 67 -0.16 12.53 -8.48
N PRO A 68 1.07 12.08 -8.83
CA PRO A 68 1.52 12.13 -10.22
C PRO A 68 0.62 11.28 -11.11
N VAL A 69 0.47 11.71 -12.38
CA VAL A 69 -0.41 11.04 -13.35
C VAL A 69 0.26 9.81 -13.95
N GLU A 70 1.56 9.90 -14.16
CA GLU A 70 2.32 8.88 -14.88
C GLU A 70 2.49 7.62 -14.03
N VAL A 71 2.14 6.49 -14.61
CA VAL A 71 2.17 5.15 -13.98
C VAL A 71 3.56 4.80 -13.44
N GLU A 72 4.61 5.21 -14.14
CA GLU A 72 6.01 4.95 -13.80
C GLU A 72 6.43 5.42 -12.39
N HIS A 73 5.72 6.39 -11.81
CA HIS A 73 6.00 6.89 -10.47
C HIS A 73 5.57 5.92 -9.37
N TYR A 74 4.68 4.97 -9.68
CA TYR A 74 4.08 4.03 -8.75
C TYR A 74 4.77 2.67 -8.72
N LYS A 75 5.93 2.53 -9.38
CA LYS A 75 6.75 1.33 -9.27
C LYS A 75 7.11 1.05 -7.82
N LEU A 76 6.97 -0.21 -7.41
CA LEU A 76 7.14 -0.64 -6.04
C LEU A 76 8.51 -0.26 -5.47
N GLU A 77 9.57 -0.39 -6.26
CA GLU A 77 10.94 -0.04 -5.85
C GLU A 77 11.03 1.44 -5.44
N LYS A 78 10.41 2.35 -6.23
CA LYS A 78 10.40 3.79 -5.92
C LYS A 78 9.63 4.08 -4.63
N ILE A 79 8.49 3.43 -4.44
CA ILE A 79 7.69 3.61 -3.22
C ILE A 79 8.46 3.11 -1.99
N ILE A 80 9.17 1.98 -2.12
CA ILE A 80 10.04 1.45 -1.06
C ILE A 80 11.16 2.45 -0.72
N ASP A 81 11.82 3.00 -1.72
CA ASP A 81 12.86 4.04 -1.53
C ASP A 81 12.30 5.25 -0.80
N HIS A 82 11.09 5.69 -1.16
CA HIS A 82 10.41 6.78 -0.46
C HIS A 82 10.14 6.46 1.02
N MET A 83 9.75 5.23 1.34
CA MET A 83 9.54 4.81 2.73
C MET A 83 10.87 4.79 3.49
N PHE A 84 11.95 4.32 2.89
CA PHE A 84 13.27 4.40 3.51
C PHE A 84 13.74 5.85 3.71
N GLU A 85 13.50 6.73 2.75
CA GLU A 85 13.83 8.16 2.90
C GLU A 85 13.07 8.81 4.07
N ILE A 86 11.79 8.43 4.29
CA ILE A 86 11.04 8.87 5.49
C ILE A 86 11.71 8.36 6.77
N ILE A 87 12.07 7.08 6.82
CA ILE A 87 12.76 6.46 7.96
C ILE A 87 14.07 7.19 8.27
N ASP A 88 14.90 7.40 7.25
CA ASP A 88 16.21 8.02 7.38
C ASP A 88 16.10 9.50 7.80
N LYS A 89 15.17 10.27 7.21
CA LYS A 89 14.93 11.69 7.58
C LYS A 89 14.38 11.86 8.99
N LEU A 90 13.62 10.91 9.49
CA LEU A 90 13.08 10.94 10.86
C LEU A 90 14.02 10.27 11.88
N GLY A 91 15.15 9.68 11.42
CA GLY A 91 16.11 8.99 12.27
C GLY A 91 15.53 7.78 12.98
N LEU A 92 14.60 7.05 12.36
CA LEU A 92 13.88 5.95 13.01
C LEU A 92 14.75 4.69 13.09
N LYS A 93 14.63 3.99 14.22
CA LYS A 93 15.29 2.70 14.49
C LYS A 93 14.37 1.82 15.32
N ASP A 94 14.68 0.53 15.40
CA ASP A 94 13.91 -0.45 16.18
C ASP A 94 12.40 -0.39 15.92
N ILE A 95 12.04 -0.24 14.63
CA ILE A 95 10.69 0.04 14.18
C ILE A 95 9.81 -1.21 14.32
N ASN A 96 8.64 -1.05 14.95
CA ASN A 96 7.55 -2.01 14.83
C ASN A 96 6.74 -1.63 13.58
N LEU A 97 6.95 -2.37 12.49
CA LEU A 97 6.38 -2.09 11.18
C LEU A 97 5.05 -2.83 11.01
N MET A 98 4.04 -2.14 10.49
CA MET A 98 2.75 -2.72 10.14
C MET A 98 2.38 -2.31 8.72
N GLY A 99 1.98 -3.30 7.91
CA GLY A 99 1.46 -3.07 6.57
C GLY A 99 0.09 -3.71 6.38
N HIS A 100 -0.78 -3.06 5.62
CA HIS A 100 -2.07 -3.60 5.21
C HIS A 100 -2.21 -3.48 3.69
N ASP A 101 -2.64 -4.55 3.02
CA ASP A 101 -2.88 -4.58 1.58
C ASP A 101 -1.63 -4.11 0.79
N TRP A 102 -1.69 -3.10 -0.09
CA TRP A 102 -0.51 -2.52 -0.74
C TRP A 102 0.57 -2.07 0.26
N GLY A 103 0.18 -1.62 1.46
CA GLY A 103 1.15 -1.34 2.52
C GLY A 103 1.93 -2.59 2.94
N SER A 104 1.33 -3.78 2.92
CA SER A 104 2.05 -5.03 3.14
C SER A 104 2.96 -5.38 1.96
N ALA A 105 2.49 -5.18 0.72
CA ALA A 105 3.32 -5.39 -0.46
C ALA A 105 4.58 -4.49 -0.47
N ILE A 106 4.46 -3.25 0.02
CA ILE A 106 5.57 -2.31 0.20
C ILE A 106 6.50 -2.77 1.34
N THR A 107 5.94 -3.15 2.48
CA THR A 107 6.72 -3.38 3.70
C THR A 107 7.41 -4.74 3.74
N TRP A 108 6.95 -5.76 3.02
CA TRP A 108 7.67 -7.02 2.90
C TRP A 108 9.08 -6.88 2.31
N PRO A 109 9.26 -6.24 1.14
CA PRO A 109 10.60 -5.99 0.61
C PRO A 109 11.46 -5.12 1.53
N MET A 110 10.86 -4.15 2.23
CA MET A 110 11.61 -3.31 3.20
C MET A 110 12.26 -4.16 4.30
N ILE A 111 11.52 -5.12 4.88
CA ILE A 111 12.04 -6.05 5.89
C ILE A 111 13.20 -6.88 5.35
N LEU A 112 13.12 -7.32 4.10
CA LEU A 112 14.15 -8.14 3.47
C LEU A 112 15.41 -7.34 3.10
N GLN A 113 15.24 -6.07 2.70
CA GLN A 113 16.35 -5.20 2.27
C GLN A 113 17.14 -4.62 3.43
N ARG A 114 16.46 -4.18 4.51
CA ARG A 114 17.09 -3.52 5.66
C ARG A 114 16.54 -4.07 6.99
N PRO A 115 16.72 -5.39 7.28
CA PRO A 115 16.14 -6.05 8.45
C PRO A 115 16.59 -5.41 9.79
N GLU A 116 17.77 -4.82 9.83
CA GLU A 116 18.33 -4.18 11.02
C GLU A 116 17.54 -2.97 11.53
N LEU A 117 16.66 -2.39 10.68
CA LEU A 117 15.81 -1.26 11.08
C LEU A 117 14.57 -1.69 11.86
N PHE A 118 14.19 -2.95 11.75
CA PHE A 118 12.89 -3.41 12.19
C PHE A 118 12.98 -4.40 13.37
N ARG A 119 12.20 -4.12 14.40
CA ARG A 119 12.11 -4.97 15.59
C ARG A 119 11.06 -6.05 15.46
N LYS A 120 9.89 -5.69 14.91
CA LYS A 120 8.74 -6.57 14.68
C LYS A 120 8.03 -6.17 13.41
N TYR A 121 7.38 -7.14 12.80
CA TYR A 121 6.58 -6.92 11.61
C TYR A 121 5.20 -7.56 11.74
N ILE A 122 4.17 -6.84 11.32
CA ILE A 122 2.79 -7.32 11.17
C ILE A 122 2.36 -7.03 9.74
N SER A 123 2.11 -8.11 8.98
CA SER A 123 1.52 -8.04 7.66
C SER A 123 0.05 -8.43 7.73
N MET A 124 -0.81 -7.63 7.11
CA MET A 124 -2.25 -7.89 7.03
C MET A 124 -2.69 -7.97 5.57
N SER A 125 -3.47 -8.98 5.24
CA SER A 125 -4.04 -9.30 3.93
C SER A 125 -3.05 -9.86 2.90
N VAL A 126 -1.78 -9.46 2.91
CA VAL A 126 -0.75 -9.95 1.97
C VAL A 126 0.30 -10.75 2.71
N GLY A 127 0.42 -12.02 2.38
CA GLY A 127 1.44 -12.92 2.90
C GLY A 127 2.83 -12.65 2.32
N HIS A 128 3.82 -13.38 2.82
CA HIS A 128 5.19 -13.32 2.28
C HIS A 128 5.18 -13.67 0.78
N ILE A 129 5.78 -12.83 -0.05
CA ILE A 129 5.72 -12.92 -1.51
C ILE A 129 6.21 -14.28 -2.01
N GLY A 130 7.36 -14.76 -1.53
CA GLY A 130 7.89 -16.07 -1.91
C GLY A 130 6.97 -17.24 -1.53
N CYS A 131 6.32 -17.19 -0.35
CA CYS A 131 5.33 -18.19 0.03
C CYS A 131 4.06 -18.10 -0.83
N PHE A 132 3.64 -16.88 -1.17
CA PHE A 132 2.48 -16.65 -2.02
C PHE A 132 2.70 -17.24 -3.41
N TYR A 133 3.78 -16.90 -4.08
CA TYR A 133 4.12 -17.45 -5.40
C TYR A 133 4.35 -18.97 -5.35
N GLY A 134 5.13 -19.47 -4.38
CA GLY A 134 5.39 -20.89 -4.24
C GLY A 134 4.12 -21.72 -4.02
N GLN A 135 3.15 -21.21 -3.28
CA GLN A 135 1.86 -21.88 -3.10
C GLN A 135 0.95 -21.71 -4.32
N ALA A 136 0.92 -20.53 -4.95
CA ALA A 136 0.08 -20.25 -6.11
C ALA A 136 0.33 -21.21 -7.27
N PHE A 137 1.59 -21.58 -7.47
CA PHE A 137 2.00 -22.44 -8.59
C PHE A 137 2.24 -23.92 -8.20
N SER A 138 1.94 -24.30 -6.95
CA SER A 138 2.17 -25.68 -6.49
C SER A 138 1.27 -26.70 -7.17
N THR A 139 0.01 -26.34 -7.50
CA THR A 139 -0.93 -27.16 -8.27
C THR A 139 -1.86 -26.29 -9.11
N PRO A 140 -2.47 -26.83 -10.22
CA PRO A 140 -3.45 -26.09 -11.01
C PRO A 140 -4.64 -25.57 -10.21
N GLU A 141 -5.11 -26.33 -9.22
CA GLU A 141 -6.22 -25.94 -8.34
C GLU A 141 -5.86 -24.73 -7.48
N ARG A 142 -4.63 -24.70 -6.92
CA ARG A 142 -4.12 -23.57 -6.15
C ARG A 142 -3.97 -22.33 -7.02
N MET A 143 -3.44 -22.48 -8.22
CA MET A 143 -3.35 -21.39 -9.18
C MET A 143 -4.74 -20.81 -9.50
N TYR A 144 -5.73 -21.66 -9.73
CA TYR A 144 -7.10 -21.23 -9.96
C TYR A 144 -7.65 -20.44 -8.76
N GLU A 145 -7.49 -20.95 -7.52
CA GLU A 145 -7.94 -20.26 -6.32
C GLU A 145 -7.30 -18.87 -6.18
N VAL A 146 -6.00 -18.75 -6.45
CA VAL A 146 -5.27 -17.49 -6.36
C VAL A 146 -5.74 -16.51 -7.42
N LEU A 147 -5.88 -16.94 -8.68
CA LEU A 147 -6.40 -16.11 -9.76
C LEU A 147 -7.82 -15.61 -9.49
N MET A 148 -8.69 -16.48 -8.98
CA MET A 148 -10.06 -16.11 -8.64
C MET A 148 -10.17 -15.11 -7.50
N ARG A 149 -9.20 -15.09 -6.57
CA ARG A 149 -9.17 -14.11 -5.47
C ARG A 149 -8.53 -12.79 -5.88
N ASN A 150 -7.63 -12.81 -6.85
CA ASN A 150 -6.84 -11.64 -7.28
C ASN A 150 -7.25 -11.12 -8.67
N TRP A 151 -8.38 -11.57 -9.22
CA TRP A 151 -8.86 -11.17 -10.55
C TRP A 151 -8.94 -9.65 -10.74
N TYR A 152 -9.26 -8.93 -9.66
CA TYR A 152 -9.40 -7.47 -9.69
C TYR A 152 -8.08 -6.76 -10.00
N MET A 153 -6.93 -7.30 -9.62
CA MET A 153 -5.61 -6.72 -9.92
C MET A 153 -5.36 -6.68 -11.44
N TYR A 154 -5.79 -7.73 -12.15
CA TYR A 154 -5.73 -7.77 -13.62
C TYR A 154 -6.70 -6.77 -14.24
N MET A 155 -7.89 -6.65 -13.67
CA MET A 155 -8.88 -5.67 -14.11
C MET A 155 -8.36 -4.23 -13.91
N HIS A 156 -7.77 -3.93 -12.76
CA HIS A 156 -7.21 -2.60 -12.45
C HIS A 156 -6.11 -2.17 -13.43
N ALA A 157 -5.37 -3.13 -13.98
CA ALA A 157 -4.33 -2.85 -14.96
C ALA A 157 -4.86 -2.49 -16.37
N LEU A 158 -6.16 -2.69 -16.63
CA LEU A 158 -6.77 -2.36 -17.92
C LEU A 158 -7.05 -0.87 -18.06
N ASP A 159 -6.97 -0.38 -19.32
CA ASP A 159 -7.43 0.96 -19.67
C ASP A 159 -8.94 1.09 -19.48
N GLY A 160 -9.39 2.30 -19.13
CA GLY A 160 -10.81 2.59 -18.92
C GLY A 160 -11.35 2.21 -17.53
N MET A 161 -10.52 1.69 -16.64
CA MET A 161 -10.96 1.33 -15.28
C MET A 161 -11.37 2.53 -14.45
N GLU A 162 -10.71 3.67 -14.59
CA GLU A 162 -11.11 4.90 -13.90
C GLU A 162 -12.52 5.31 -14.31
N GLU A 163 -12.82 5.28 -15.63
CA GLU A 163 -14.14 5.59 -16.16
C GLU A 163 -15.20 4.60 -15.62
N LEU A 164 -14.89 3.30 -15.59
CA LEU A 164 -15.80 2.28 -15.06
C LEU A 164 -16.12 2.55 -13.57
N TYR A 165 -15.13 2.90 -12.77
CA TYR A 165 -15.34 3.21 -11.34
C TYR A 165 -16.16 4.48 -11.13
N MET A 166 -15.97 5.51 -11.96
CA MET A 166 -16.67 6.80 -11.82
C MET A 166 -18.06 6.83 -12.47
N ARG A 167 -18.34 5.91 -13.41
CA ARG A 167 -19.60 5.86 -14.15
C ARG A 167 -20.79 5.62 -13.22
N ASP A 168 -21.96 6.09 -13.64
CA ASP A 168 -23.25 5.89 -12.97
C ASP A 168 -23.19 6.27 -11.47
N ASP A 169 -22.63 7.43 -11.18
CA ASP A 169 -22.39 7.92 -9.82
C ASP A 169 -21.68 6.90 -8.92
N PHE A 170 -20.59 6.30 -9.41
CA PHE A 170 -19.77 5.32 -8.69
C PHE A 170 -20.49 4.00 -8.34
N ALA A 171 -21.49 3.61 -9.12
CA ALA A 171 -22.24 2.38 -8.84
C ALA A 171 -21.34 1.14 -8.79
N PHE A 172 -20.40 1.01 -9.73
CA PHE A 172 -19.44 -0.09 -9.73
C PHE A 172 -18.51 -0.03 -8.50
N PHE A 173 -18.00 1.16 -8.13
CA PHE A 173 -17.17 1.34 -6.95
C PHE A 173 -17.87 0.89 -5.68
N ARG A 174 -19.13 1.36 -5.46
CA ARG A 174 -19.91 0.99 -4.28
C ARG A 174 -20.20 -0.51 -4.22
N ASN A 175 -20.41 -1.16 -5.36
CA ASN A 175 -20.61 -2.59 -5.41
C ASN A 175 -19.31 -3.36 -5.11
N PHE A 176 -18.18 -2.94 -5.69
CA PHE A 176 -16.89 -3.57 -5.48
C PHE A 176 -16.41 -3.42 -4.02
N PHE A 177 -16.52 -2.22 -3.46
CA PHE A 177 -16.17 -1.90 -2.08
C PHE A 177 -17.38 -1.90 -1.12
N CYS A 178 -18.39 -2.76 -1.36
CA CYS A 178 -19.66 -2.72 -0.63
C CYS A 178 -19.56 -2.93 0.89
N GLN A 179 -18.49 -3.53 1.37
CA GLN A 179 -18.21 -3.71 2.80
C GLN A 179 -17.22 -2.69 3.37
N HIS A 180 -16.71 -1.78 2.54
CA HIS A 180 -15.73 -0.80 2.98
C HIS A 180 -16.40 0.33 3.77
N PRO A 181 -16.06 0.54 5.07
CA PRO A 181 -16.78 1.47 5.93
C PRO A 181 -16.63 2.95 5.52
N GLU A 182 -15.57 3.28 4.80
CA GLU A 182 -15.24 4.65 4.37
C GLU A 182 -15.41 4.83 2.85
N ALA A 183 -16.18 3.97 2.16
CA ALA A 183 -16.34 4.02 0.70
C ALA A 183 -16.77 5.42 0.19
N GLU A 184 -17.71 6.06 0.86
CA GLU A 184 -18.18 7.42 0.46
C GLU A 184 -17.10 8.48 0.68
N LYS A 185 -16.20 8.34 1.65
CA LYS A 185 -15.04 9.23 1.83
C LYS A 185 -14.07 9.09 0.65
N VAL A 186 -13.80 7.85 0.22
CA VAL A 186 -12.94 7.60 -0.94
C VAL A 186 -13.58 8.19 -2.21
N ILE A 187 -14.87 7.98 -2.42
CA ILE A 187 -15.62 8.57 -3.55
C ILE A 187 -15.52 10.10 -3.53
N ALA A 188 -15.67 10.73 -2.35
CA ALA A 188 -15.55 12.18 -2.24
C ALA A 188 -14.16 12.68 -2.65
N ALA A 189 -13.09 11.98 -2.25
CA ALA A 189 -11.73 12.29 -2.65
C ALA A 189 -11.51 12.13 -4.17
N ILE A 190 -12.08 11.07 -4.77
CA ILE A 190 -12.03 10.87 -6.23
C ILE A 190 -12.81 11.98 -6.96
N LYS A 191 -13.98 12.40 -6.47
CA LYS A 191 -14.76 13.51 -7.05
C LYS A 191 -13.98 14.83 -7.02
N GLU A 192 -13.21 15.07 -6.00
CA GLU A 192 -12.38 16.28 -5.86
C GLU A 192 -11.23 16.31 -6.89
N THR A 193 -10.57 15.18 -7.13
CA THR A 193 -9.44 15.09 -8.07
C THR A 193 -9.86 14.77 -9.50
N GLY A 194 -11.01 14.14 -9.70
CA GLY A 194 -11.47 13.61 -10.98
C GLY A 194 -10.66 12.42 -11.48
N ARG A 195 -9.84 11.79 -10.65
CA ARG A 195 -8.90 10.70 -11.00
C ARG A 195 -8.79 9.66 -9.91
N ILE A 196 -8.34 8.46 -10.29
CA ILE A 196 -8.14 7.30 -9.40
C ILE A 196 -6.68 6.84 -9.49
N GLU A 197 -5.76 7.64 -8.95
CA GLU A 197 -4.32 7.43 -9.09
C GLU A 197 -3.83 6.12 -8.43
N TRP A 198 -4.53 5.61 -7.43
CA TRP A 198 -4.15 4.35 -6.79
C TRP A 198 -4.27 3.11 -7.71
N LEU A 199 -5.02 3.18 -8.82
CA LEU A 199 -4.98 2.14 -9.85
C LEU A 199 -3.58 2.00 -10.49
N ASN A 200 -2.77 3.04 -10.42
CA ASN A 200 -1.43 3.03 -10.97
C ASN A 200 -0.49 2.06 -10.22
N TYR A 201 -0.80 1.68 -8.98
CA TYR A 201 -0.04 0.64 -8.30
C TYR A 201 -0.16 -0.70 -9.02
N ASP A 202 -1.38 -1.12 -9.39
CA ASP A 202 -1.60 -2.35 -10.16
C ASP A 202 -1.07 -2.24 -11.59
N LYS A 203 -1.18 -1.06 -12.22
CA LYS A 203 -0.66 -0.79 -13.58
C LYS A 203 0.88 -0.81 -13.61
N ALA A 204 1.55 -0.25 -12.61
CA ALA A 204 3.01 -0.16 -12.56
C ALA A 204 3.69 -1.49 -12.19
N ASN A 205 2.99 -2.34 -11.44
CA ASN A 205 3.55 -3.54 -10.84
C ASN A 205 2.78 -4.77 -11.39
N HIS A 206 3.10 -5.15 -12.62
CA HIS A 206 2.42 -6.20 -13.37
C HIS A 206 2.58 -7.58 -12.71
N VAL A 207 1.73 -7.89 -11.77
CA VAL A 207 1.65 -9.21 -11.12
C VAL A 207 1.60 -10.35 -12.14
N THR A 208 1.00 -10.13 -13.32
CA THR A 208 0.92 -11.13 -14.39
C THR A 208 2.28 -11.52 -14.97
N GLN A 209 3.18 -10.56 -15.16
CA GLN A 209 4.52 -10.85 -15.71
C GLN A 209 5.35 -11.61 -14.67
N ASP A 210 5.23 -11.26 -13.40
CA ASP A 210 5.90 -11.93 -12.30
C ASP A 210 5.39 -13.36 -12.15
N TYR A 211 4.08 -13.60 -12.26
CA TYR A 211 3.51 -14.94 -12.29
C TYR A 211 4.06 -15.80 -13.43
N LEU A 212 4.14 -15.25 -14.63
CA LEU A 212 4.66 -15.97 -15.79
C LEU A 212 6.18 -16.21 -15.68
N ALA A 213 6.92 -15.27 -15.13
CA ALA A 213 8.35 -15.40 -14.86
C ALA A 213 8.62 -16.52 -13.84
N TYR A 214 7.91 -16.49 -12.70
CA TYR A 214 7.98 -17.54 -11.69
C TYR A 214 7.64 -18.93 -12.24
N ALA A 215 6.57 -19.03 -13.05
CA ALA A 215 6.15 -20.30 -13.65
C ALA A 215 7.21 -20.89 -14.61
N LYS A 216 8.04 -20.04 -15.23
CA LYS A 216 9.11 -20.46 -16.14
C LYS A 216 10.41 -20.81 -15.43
N ASP A 217 10.73 -20.13 -14.36
CA ASP A 217 11.96 -20.29 -13.58
C ASP A 217 11.71 -20.02 -12.09
N PRO A 218 11.14 -21.00 -11.36
CA PRO A 218 10.85 -20.84 -9.93
C PRO A 218 12.10 -20.68 -9.06
N GLU A 219 13.25 -21.23 -9.50
CA GLU A 219 14.52 -21.18 -8.75
C GLU A 219 15.26 -19.86 -8.96
N GLY A 220 15.08 -19.22 -10.11
CA GLY A 220 15.69 -17.93 -10.45
C GLY A 220 14.89 -16.71 -9.98
N PHE A 221 13.71 -16.93 -9.37
CA PHE A 221 12.83 -15.87 -8.88
C PHE A 221 13.10 -15.61 -7.38
N GLY A 222 14.22 -15.01 -7.07
CA GLY A 222 14.66 -14.73 -5.70
C GLY A 222 15.15 -13.30 -5.51
#